data_d0ab3511716786250b763e97ce977029
#
_entry.id   d0ab3511716786250b763e97ce977029
#
_cell.length_a   1.000
_cell.length_b   1.000
_cell.length_c   1.000
_cell.angle_alpha   90.00
_cell.angle_beta   90.00
_cell.angle_gamma   90.00
#
_symmetry.space_group_name_H-M   'P 1'
#
loop_
_entity.id
_entity.type
_entity.pdbx_description
1 polymer ?
#
loop_
_entity_poly.entity_id
_entity_poly.type
_entity_poly.pdbx_seq_one_letter_code
_entity_poly.pdbx_strand_id
1 'polypeptide(L)'
;MATAFFRTVILYLLLIAGLRLSGKRQIGELEPIELVLTLLISDLASVPMQDFALPLFNGVIPIITLIALSTLFSAISLRNVRFRDLVCGQPALVIVDGKLRQETMRRNRLTLDELFEQLRGQGITDLSDVKYAVLETNGRLSVLPRSPLQPVTPEQLGLDVQDNVFLPVILINDGRVLTDNLRQAGRDDRWLAQELHRQGIARSQDVFLLSVDQQGAVVCLRKEAAR
;
A
#
# COMPACT_ATOMS: atom_id res chain seq x y z
N MET A 1 -23.44 -25.99 15.12
CA MET A 1 -21.98 -25.82 15.00
C MET A 1 -21.50 -25.87 13.55
N ALA A 2 -21.79 -26.89 12.75
CA ALA A 2 -21.39 -26.95 11.33
C ALA A 2 -21.92 -25.75 10.51
N THR A 3 -23.17 -25.34 10.72
CA THR A 3 -23.78 -24.19 10.04
C THR A 3 -23.02 -22.87 10.30
N ALA A 4 -22.58 -22.64 11.55
CA ALA A 4 -21.79 -21.49 11.91
C ALA A 4 -20.47 -21.48 11.14
N PHE A 5 -19.79 -22.62 11.11
CA PHE A 5 -18.52 -22.78 10.41
C PHE A 5 -18.66 -22.43 8.91
N PHE A 6 -19.64 -23.03 8.22
CA PHE A 6 -19.82 -22.76 6.79
C PHE A 6 -20.21 -21.30 6.51
N ARG A 7 -21.07 -20.68 7.33
CA ARG A 7 -21.45 -19.27 7.19
C ARG A 7 -20.23 -18.36 7.35
N THR A 8 -19.41 -18.60 8.37
CA THR A 8 -18.19 -17.85 8.61
C THR A 8 -17.21 -17.96 7.43
N VAL A 9 -17.00 -19.19 6.93
CA VAL A 9 -16.10 -19.41 5.78
C VAL A 9 -16.61 -18.68 4.54
N ILE A 10 -17.90 -18.78 4.22
CA ILE A 10 -18.49 -18.10 3.05
C ILE A 10 -18.34 -16.59 3.16
N LEU A 11 -18.73 -16.00 4.29
CA LEU A 11 -18.63 -14.56 4.50
C LEU A 11 -17.17 -14.08 4.50
N TYR A 12 -16.25 -14.83 5.11
CA TYR A 12 -14.84 -14.51 5.10
C TYR A 12 -14.24 -14.48 3.68
N LEU A 13 -14.56 -15.50 2.87
CA LEU A 13 -14.11 -15.54 1.47
C LEU A 13 -14.73 -14.41 0.65
N LEU A 14 -16.00 -14.08 0.86
CA LEU A 14 -16.67 -12.95 0.24
C LEU A 14 -15.97 -11.64 0.57
N LEU A 15 -15.63 -11.42 1.85
CA LEU A 15 -14.92 -10.21 2.30
C LEU A 15 -13.52 -10.08 1.69
N ILE A 16 -12.76 -11.19 1.67
CA ILE A 16 -11.43 -11.18 1.02
C ILE A 16 -11.55 -10.85 -0.46
N ALA A 17 -12.51 -11.46 -1.17
CA ALA A 17 -12.74 -11.18 -2.59
C ALA A 17 -13.13 -9.71 -2.80
N GLY A 18 -14.02 -9.18 -1.96
CA GLY A 18 -14.46 -7.79 -2.01
C GLY A 18 -13.33 -6.80 -1.75
N LEU A 19 -12.52 -7.02 -0.72
CA LEU A 19 -11.36 -6.19 -0.42
C LEU A 19 -10.32 -6.22 -1.55
N ARG A 20 -10.11 -7.36 -2.19
CA ARG A 20 -9.24 -7.46 -3.36
C ARG A 20 -9.75 -6.66 -4.57
N LEU A 21 -11.05 -6.61 -4.78
CA LEU A 21 -11.68 -5.81 -5.84
C LEU A 21 -11.57 -4.31 -5.59
N SER A 22 -11.57 -3.89 -4.33
CA SER A 22 -11.43 -2.47 -3.93
C SER A 22 -10.01 -1.91 -4.13
N GLY A 23 -9.01 -2.74 -4.42
CA GLY A 23 -7.64 -2.32 -4.76
C GLY A 23 -6.60 -2.59 -3.68
N LYS A 24 -5.34 -2.19 -3.95
CA LYS A 24 -4.17 -2.44 -3.08
C LYS A 24 -3.90 -1.24 -2.16
N ARG A 25 -4.86 -0.76 -1.39
CA ARG A 25 -4.58 0.30 -0.41
C ARG A 25 -4.11 -0.29 0.91
N GLN A 26 -3.17 0.38 1.55
CA GLN A 26 -2.65 -0.05 2.85
C GLN A 26 -3.66 0.35 3.95
N ILE A 27 -3.91 -0.56 4.88
CA ILE A 27 -4.84 -0.33 6.00
C ILE A 27 -4.42 0.88 6.86
N GLY A 28 -3.13 1.21 6.92
CA GLY A 28 -2.61 2.37 7.66
C GLY A 28 -2.87 3.74 7.00
N GLU A 29 -3.39 3.77 5.77
CA GLU A 29 -3.65 5.00 5.00
C GLU A 29 -5.10 5.07 4.51
N LEU A 30 -6.02 4.43 5.24
CA LEU A 30 -7.45 4.45 4.91
C LEU A 30 -7.99 5.88 4.94
N GLU A 31 -8.64 6.27 3.87
CA GLU A 31 -9.48 7.47 3.85
C GLU A 31 -10.71 7.29 4.79
N PRO A 32 -11.27 8.36 5.36
CA PRO A 32 -12.42 8.25 6.27
C PRO A 32 -13.58 7.45 5.69
N ILE A 33 -13.83 7.56 4.38
CA ILE A 33 -14.90 6.82 3.70
C ILE A 33 -14.62 5.30 3.65
N GLU A 34 -13.37 4.90 3.50
CA GLU A 34 -12.98 3.48 3.50
C GLU A 34 -13.09 2.87 4.91
N LEU A 35 -12.80 3.66 5.95
CA LEU A 35 -13.01 3.25 7.33
C LEU A 35 -14.51 3.00 7.59
N VAL A 36 -15.38 3.93 7.20
CA VAL A 36 -16.84 3.77 7.34
C VAL A 36 -17.32 2.53 6.60
N LEU A 37 -16.87 2.32 5.37
CA LEU A 37 -17.18 1.12 4.59
C LEU A 37 -16.78 -0.17 5.33
N THR A 38 -15.56 -0.20 5.87
CA THR A 38 -15.03 -1.36 6.58
C THR A 38 -15.84 -1.68 7.84
N LEU A 39 -16.22 -0.65 8.61
CA LEU A 39 -17.06 -0.79 9.80
C LEU A 39 -18.46 -1.31 9.45
N LEU A 40 -19.10 -0.74 8.41
CA LEU A 40 -20.43 -1.20 7.95
C LEU A 40 -20.41 -2.66 7.47
N ILE A 41 -19.39 -3.03 6.70
CA ILE A 41 -19.24 -4.42 6.23
C ILE A 41 -19.03 -5.37 7.41
N SER A 42 -18.22 -4.98 8.40
CA SER A 42 -17.98 -5.79 9.59
C SER A 42 -19.26 -6.04 10.38
N ASP A 43 -20.08 -5.01 10.59
CA ASP A 43 -21.36 -5.12 11.29
C ASP A 43 -22.34 -5.99 10.53
N LEU A 44 -22.51 -5.76 9.22
CA LEU A 44 -23.37 -6.57 8.34
C LEU A 44 -22.98 -8.05 8.27
N ALA A 45 -21.69 -8.36 8.37
CA ALA A 45 -21.21 -9.75 8.40
C ALA A 45 -21.47 -10.43 9.76
N SER A 46 -21.39 -9.67 10.84
CA SER A 46 -21.52 -10.17 12.21
C SER A 46 -22.90 -10.80 12.48
N VAL A 47 -23.98 -10.14 12.06
CA VAL A 47 -25.35 -10.54 12.32
C VAL A 47 -25.67 -11.95 11.78
N PRO A 48 -25.48 -12.28 10.48
CA PRO A 48 -25.78 -13.62 9.98
C PRO A 48 -24.79 -14.69 10.44
N MET A 49 -23.65 -14.32 11.01
CA MET A 49 -22.75 -15.27 11.65
C MET A 49 -23.28 -15.73 13.01
N GLN A 50 -23.93 -14.84 13.75
CA GLN A 50 -24.38 -15.08 15.11
C GLN A 50 -25.81 -15.60 15.17
N ASP A 51 -26.73 -15.07 14.35
CA ASP A 51 -28.13 -15.46 14.33
C ASP A 51 -28.43 -16.42 13.17
N PHE A 52 -28.68 -17.69 13.53
CA PHE A 52 -28.99 -18.75 12.56
C PHE A 52 -30.44 -18.71 12.05
N ALA A 53 -31.34 -17.97 12.71
CA ALA A 53 -32.69 -17.79 12.24
C ALA A 53 -32.76 -16.91 10.99
N LEU A 54 -31.75 -16.01 10.83
CA LEU A 54 -31.66 -15.15 9.66
C LEU A 54 -31.04 -15.89 8.48
N PRO A 55 -31.59 -15.73 7.26
CA PRO A 55 -30.95 -16.21 6.04
C PRO A 55 -29.59 -15.58 5.81
N LEU A 56 -28.62 -16.35 5.33
CA LEU A 56 -27.26 -15.86 5.03
C LEU A 56 -27.28 -14.67 4.03
N PHE A 57 -28.24 -14.66 3.12
CA PHE A 57 -28.40 -13.61 2.11
C PHE A 57 -28.68 -12.24 2.70
N ASN A 58 -29.21 -12.14 3.93
CA ASN A 58 -29.43 -10.87 4.61
C ASN A 58 -28.11 -10.13 4.92
N GLY A 59 -26.99 -10.84 5.02
CA GLY A 59 -25.65 -10.24 5.12
C GLY A 59 -24.94 -10.14 3.77
N VAL A 60 -25.05 -11.18 2.93
CA VAL A 60 -24.34 -11.25 1.65
C VAL A 60 -24.76 -10.13 0.69
N ILE A 61 -26.06 -9.89 0.53
CA ILE A 61 -26.58 -8.88 -0.40
C ILE A 61 -26.11 -7.47 -0.04
N PRO A 62 -26.28 -6.97 1.20
CA PRO A 62 -25.78 -5.66 1.57
C PRO A 62 -24.27 -5.52 1.43
N ILE A 63 -23.49 -6.55 1.78
CA ILE A 63 -22.04 -6.55 1.63
C ILE A 63 -21.65 -6.37 0.15
N ILE A 64 -22.23 -7.17 -0.75
CA ILE A 64 -21.98 -7.05 -2.20
C ILE A 64 -22.39 -5.66 -2.70
N THR A 65 -23.50 -5.13 -2.23
CA THR A 65 -23.98 -3.78 -2.60
C THR A 65 -22.98 -2.70 -2.17
N LEU A 66 -22.46 -2.78 -0.94
CA LEU A 66 -21.45 -1.82 -0.46
C LEU A 66 -20.14 -1.92 -1.26
N ILE A 67 -19.68 -3.14 -1.56
CA ILE A 67 -18.46 -3.36 -2.38
C ILE A 67 -18.67 -2.79 -3.79
N ALA A 68 -19.82 -3.06 -4.41
CA ALA A 68 -20.14 -2.56 -5.74
C ALA A 68 -20.22 -1.03 -5.75
N LEU A 69 -20.85 -0.41 -4.72
CA LEU A 69 -20.94 1.02 -4.57
C LEU A 69 -19.58 1.68 -4.37
N SER A 70 -18.73 1.11 -3.52
CA SER A 70 -17.35 1.56 -3.31
C SER A 70 -16.53 1.51 -4.59
N THR A 71 -16.63 0.40 -5.33
CA THR A 71 -15.95 0.24 -6.62
C THR A 71 -16.45 1.27 -7.65
N LEU A 72 -17.77 1.51 -7.69
CA LEU A 72 -18.37 2.52 -8.54
C LEU A 72 -17.89 3.93 -8.17
N PHE A 73 -17.87 4.29 -6.88
CA PHE A 73 -17.36 5.58 -6.42
C PHE A 73 -15.90 5.77 -6.78
N SER A 74 -15.07 4.75 -6.61
CA SER A 74 -13.68 4.77 -7.04
C SER A 74 -13.56 5.02 -8.56
N ALA A 75 -14.35 4.32 -9.37
CA ALA A 75 -14.36 4.48 -10.83
C ALA A 75 -14.81 5.90 -11.27
N ILE A 76 -15.83 6.48 -10.60
CA ILE A 76 -16.27 7.83 -10.86
C ILE A 76 -15.21 8.85 -10.43
N SER A 77 -14.57 8.65 -9.27
CA SER A 77 -13.51 9.53 -8.75
C SER A 77 -12.29 9.59 -9.66
N LEU A 78 -11.97 8.50 -10.38
CA LEU A 78 -10.91 8.50 -11.40
C LEU A 78 -11.22 9.40 -12.60
N ARG A 79 -12.51 9.56 -12.96
CA ARG A 79 -12.94 10.31 -14.14
C ARG A 79 -13.42 11.72 -13.82
N ASN A 80 -13.84 11.98 -12.59
CA ASN A 80 -14.44 13.25 -12.21
C ASN A 80 -13.78 13.82 -10.96
N VAL A 81 -12.95 14.85 -11.17
CA VAL A 81 -12.23 15.55 -10.11
C VAL A 81 -13.18 16.15 -9.07
N ARG A 82 -14.29 16.78 -9.50
CA ARG A 82 -15.26 17.41 -8.58
C ARG A 82 -15.93 16.39 -7.67
N PHE A 83 -16.25 15.22 -8.21
CA PHE A 83 -16.81 14.12 -7.43
C PHE A 83 -15.78 13.60 -6.42
N ARG A 84 -14.52 13.42 -6.85
CA ARG A 84 -13.43 13.03 -5.96
C ARG A 84 -13.24 14.02 -4.82
N ASP A 85 -13.24 15.31 -5.12
CA ASP A 85 -13.08 16.38 -4.12
C ASP A 85 -14.23 16.40 -3.10
N LEU A 86 -15.44 16.05 -3.53
CA LEU A 86 -16.59 15.93 -2.64
C LEU A 86 -16.51 14.71 -1.73
N VAL A 87 -16.02 13.58 -2.24
CA VAL A 87 -16.02 12.29 -1.54
C VAL A 87 -14.77 12.11 -0.67
N CYS A 88 -13.60 12.39 -1.24
CA CYS A 88 -12.30 12.19 -0.60
C CYS A 88 -11.74 13.47 0.06
N GLY A 89 -12.28 14.64 -0.29
CA GLY A 89 -11.72 15.93 0.08
C GLY A 89 -10.56 16.37 -0.81
N GLN A 90 -9.92 17.48 -0.43
CA GLN A 90 -8.74 18.02 -1.11
C GLN A 90 -7.61 18.25 -0.12
N PRO A 91 -6.36 17.99 -0.50
CA PRO A 91 -5.20 18.40 0.30
C PRO A 91 -5.21 19.91 0.51
N ALA A 92 -4.82 20.36 1.70
CA ALA A 92 -4.87 21.77 2.07
C ALA A 92 -3.49 22.28 2.50
N LEU A 93 -3.00 23.33 1.84
CA LEU A 93 -1.75 24.02 2.21
C LEU A 93 -1.94 24.80 3.51
N VAL A 94 -1.34 24.33 4.60
CA VAL A 94 -1.41 24.95 5.94
C VAL A 94 -0.20 25.80 6.27
N ILE A 95 0.96 25.52 5.63
CA ILE A 95 2.16 26.37 5.68
C ILE A 95 2.61 26.64 4.26
N VAL A 96 2.91 27.90 3.96
CA VAL A 96 3.43 28.36 2.67
C VAL A 96 4.58 29.33 2.92
N ASP A 97 5.77 29.01 2.43
CA ASP A 97 7.01 29.77 2.64
C ASP A 97 7.30 30.07 4.13
N GLY A 98 7.01 29.11 5.01
CA GLY A 98 7.20 29.25 6.45
C GLY A 98 6.12 30.04 7.17
N LYS A 99 5.05 30.44 6.46
CA LYS A 99 3.93 31.21 7.04
C LYS A 99 2.70 30.36 7.18
N LEU A 100 2.08 30.39 8.37
CA LEU A 100 0.84 29.69 8.68
C LEU A 100 -0.34 30.31 7.91
N ARG A 101 -1.13 29.46 7.30
CA ARG A 101 -2.40 29.80 6.65
C ARG A 101 -3.56 29.60 7.64
N GLN A 102 -3.79 30.58 8.51
CA GLN A 102 -4.80 30.48 9.60
C GLN A 102 -6.21 30.17 9.07
N GLU A 103 -6.60 30.76 7.95
CA GLU A 103 -7.90 30.49 7.30
C GLU A 103 -8.03 29.02 6.91
N THR A 104 -6.98 28.46 6.28
CA THR A 104 -6.94 27.05 5.87
C THR A 104 -7.00 26.13 7.09
N MET A 105 -6.29 26.45 8.17
CA MET A 105 -6.33 25.69 9.42
C MET A 105 -7.74 25.70 10.02
N ARG A 106 -8.40 26.87 10.07
CA ARG A 106 -9.79 26.98 10.57
C ARG A 106 -10.77 26.15 9.75
N ARG A 107 -10.69 26.23 8.42
CA ARG A 107 -11.56 25.45 7.52
C ARG A 107 -11.42 23.95 7.73
N ASN A 108 -10.19 23.47 7.96
CA ASN A 108 -9.89 22.07 8.19
C ASN A 108 -9.93 21.68 9.68
N ARG A 109 -10.31 22.61 10.58
CA ARG A 109 -10.39 22.37 12.04
C ARG A 109 -9.08 21.88 12.64
N LEU A 110 -7.94 22.26 12.04
CA LEU A 110 -6.60 21.93 12.52
C LEU A 110 -6.18 22.95 13.58
N THR A 111 -5.88 22.50 14.78
CA THR A 111 -5.36 23.32 15.88
C THR A 111 -3.84 23.52 15.73
N LEU A 112 -3.30 24.53 16.43
CA LEU A 112 -1.86 24.73 16.50
C LEU A 112 -1.17 23.56 17.20
N ASP A 113 -1.78 23.02 18.25
CA ASP A 113 -1.21 21.90 19.00
C ASP A 113 -1.07 20.65 18.12
N GLU A 114 -2.11 20.31 17.35
CA GLU A 114 -2.08 19.21 16.39
C GLU A 114 -1.05 19.44 15.29
N LEU A 115 -0.95 20.67 14.76
CA LEU A 115 0.06 21.00 13.76
C LEU A 115 1.46 20.75 14.30
N PHE A 116 1.79 21.29 15.49
CA PHE A 116 3.09 21.11 16.10
C PHE A 116 3.36 19.66 16.52
N GLU A 117 2.35 18.92 16.94
CA GLU A 117 2.46 17.48 17.21
C GLU A 117 2.89 16.72 15.95
N GLN A 118 2.22 16.96 14.83
CA GLN A 118 2.54 16.31 13.55
C GLN A 118 3.92 16.73 13.01
N LEU A 119 4.34 17.99 13.21
CA LEU A 119 5.69 18.45 12.86
C LEU A 119 6.75 17.72 13.69
N ARG A 120 6.55 17.62 15.03
CA ARG A 120 7.47 16.87 15.91
C ARG A 120 7.53 15.38 15.53
N GLY A 121 6.40 14.78 15.14
CA GLY A 121 6.36 13.40 14.66
C GLY A 121 7.23 13.15 13.41
N GLN A 122 7.57 14.22 12.67
CA GLN A 122 8.47 14.18 11.51
C GLN A 122 9.88 14.72 11.83
N GLY A 123 10.19 14.93 13.12
CA GLY A 123 11.50 15.42 13.57
C GLY A 123 11.73 16.93 13.37
N ILE A 124 10.66 17.70 13.10
CA ILE A 124 10.73 19.15 12.91
C ILE A 124 10.26 19.85 14.18
N THR A 125 11.15 20.65 14.76
CA THR A 125 10.85 21.37 16.00
C THR A 125 10.67 22.88 15.81
N ASP A 126 11.20 23.42 14.70
CA ASP A 126 11.09 24.84 14.39
C ASP A 126 10.25 25.06 13.13
N LEU A 127 9.25 25.95 13.26
CA LEU A 127 8.37 26.32 12.15
C LEU A 127 9.15 27.01 11.02
N SER A 128 10.23 27.71 11.33
CA SER A 128 11.08 28.39 10.36
C SER A 128 11.78 27.43 9.39
N ASP A 129 11.93 26.16 9.78
CA ASP A 129 12.55 25.10 8.98
C ASP A 129 11.62 24.58 7.88
N VAL A 130 10.32 24.84 8.03
CA VAL A 130 9.29 24.38 7.09
C VAL A 130 9.13 25.37 5.95
N LYS A 131 9.24 24.90 4.71
CA LYS A 131 8.88 25.69 3.54
C LYS A 131 7.39 25.54 3.20
N TYR A 132 6.93 24.31 3.09
CA TYR A 132 5.53 23.98 2.84
C TYR A 132 5.06 22.87 3.78
N ALA A 133 3.80 22.94 4.21
CA ALA A 133 3.13 21.82 4.84
C ALA A 133 1.73 21.68 4.26
N VAL A 134 1.40 20.45 3.89
CA VAL A 134 0.14 20.04 3.26
C VAL A 134 -0.60 19.12 4.22
N LEU A 135 -1.80 19.49 4.61
CA LEU A 135 -2.72 18.57 5.30
C LEU A 135 -3.38 17.68 4.25
N GLU A 136 -3.05 16.40 4.28
CA GLU A 136 -3.58 15.41 3.34
C GLU A 136 -5.03 15.02 3.68
N THR A 137 -5.70 14.36 2.73
CA THR A 137 -7.12 13.93 2.89
C THR A 137 -7.32 12.89 3.98
N ASN A 138 -6.27 12.14 4.33
CA ASN A 138 -6.27 11.18 5.45
C ASN A 138 -5.96 11.84 6.81
N GLY A 139 -5.79 13.17 6.86
CA GLY A 139 -5.50 13.93 8.08
C GLY A 139 -4.02 13.97 8.48
N ARG A 140 -3.11 13.35 7.70
CA ARG A 140 -1.66 13.45 7.93
C ARG A 140 -1.09 14.74 7.35
N LEU A 141 -0.01 15.20 7.95
CA LEU A 141 0.73 16.35 7.47
C LEU A 141 1.94 15.91 6.65
N SER A 142 1.99 16.30 5.38
CA SER A 142 3.17 16.19 4.52
C SER A 142 3.99 17.46 4.62
N VAL A 143 5.26 17.35 5.02
CA VAL A 143 6.11 18.53 5.25
C VAL A 143 7.30 18.54 4.30
N LEU A 144 7.51 19.70 3.67
CA LEU A 144 8.67 19.98 2.85
C LEU A 144 9.55 20.99 3.60
N PRO A 145 10.71 20.57 4.14
CA PRO A 145 11.64 21.45 4.78
C PRO A 145 12.30 22.41 3.76
N ARG A 146 12.91 23.49 4.26
CA ARG A 146 13.70 24.39 3.44
C ARG A 146 14.92 23.68 2.86
N SER A 147 15.35 24.09 1.66
CA SER A 147 16.46 23.45 0.93
C SER A 147 17.75 23.28 1.74
N PRO A 148 18.17 24.22 2.62
CA PRO A 148 19.38 24.03 3.45
C PRO A 148 19.28 22.89 4.46
N LEU A 149 18.05 22.42 4.76
CA LEU A 149 17.79 21.34 5.72
C LEU A 149 17.50 20.00 5.04
N GLN A 150 17.52 19.97 3.71
CA GLN A 150 17.37 18.73 2.96
C GLN A 150 18.69 17.97 2.90
N PRO A 151 18.64 16.63 2.80
CA PRO A 151 19.83 15.82 2.58
C PRO A 151 20.58 16.31 1.33
N VAL A 152 21.91 16.41 1.43
CA VAL A 152 22.76 16.81 0.31
C VAL A 152 22.78 15.69 -0.72
N THR A 153 22.53 16.03 -1.98
CA THR A 153 22.61 15.05 -3.08
C THR A 153 24.03 15.00 -3.67
N PRO A 154 24.44 13.87 -4.29
CA PRO A 154 25.70 13.77 -4.99
C PRO A 154 25.89 14.86 -6.05
N GLU A 155 24.81 15.23 -6.76
CA GLU A 155 24.81 16.29 -7.75
C GLU A 155 25.17 17.66 -7.14
N GLN A 156 24.63 17.97 -5.95
CA GLN A 156 24.97 19.20 -5.23
C GLN A 156 26.43 19.25 -4.76
N LEU A 157 27.04 18.07 -4.57
CA LEU A 157 28.47 17.93 -4.26
C LEU A 157 29.35 17.91 -5.52
N GLY A 158 28.78 18.00 -6.72
CA GLY A 158 29.50 17.87 -7.97
C GLY A 158 30.08 16.48 -8.24
N LEU A 159 29.52 15.46 -7.58
CA LEU A 159 29.92 14.08 -7.76
C LEU A 159 29.12 13.46 -8.91
N ASP A 160 29.83 12.93 -9.92
CA ASP A 160 29.21 12.13 -10.99
C ASP A 160 28.98 10.71 -10.48
N VAL A 161 27.74 10.43 -10.07
CA VAL A 161 27.34 9.10 -9.58
C VAL A 161 26.45 8.45 -10.63
N GLN A 162 26.92 7.32 -11.16
CA GLN A 162 26.10 6.52 -12.07
C GLN A 162 24.87 5.96 -11.35
N ASP A 163 23.73 5.99 -12.04
CA ASP A 163 22.51 5.36 -11.55
C ASP A 163 22.65 3.83 -11.62
N ASN A 164 22.97 3.22 -10.48
CA ASN A 164 23.12 1.78 -10.32
C ASN A 164 21.95 1.17 -9.54
N VAL A 165 20.81 1.86 -9.46
CA VAL A 165 19.62 1.35 -8.79
C VAL A 165 18.84 0.45 -9.76
N PHE A 166 18.90 -0.86 -9.54
CA PHE A 166 18.19 -1.86 -10.33
C PHE A 166 17.19 -2.61 -9.45
N LEU A 167 16.02 -2.88 -10.01
CA LEU A 167 15.03 -3.71 -9.35
C LEU A 167 15.27 -5.18 -9.77
N PRO A 168 15.72 -6.06 -8.86
CA PRO A 168 15.94 -7.46 -9.19
C PRO A 168 14.61 -8.17 -9.46
N VAL A 169 14.61 -9.00 -10.50
CA VAL A 169 13.47 -9.86 -10.85
C VAL A 169 13.65 -11.20 -10.14
N ILE A 170 12.66 -11.59 -9.33
CA ILE A 170 12.66 -12.88 -8.64
C ILE A 170 12.29 -13.97 -9.65
N LEU A 171 13.17 -14.94 -9.84
CA LEU A 171 13.00 -16.06 -10.76
C LEU A 171 12.56 -17.36 -10.05
N ILE A 172 13.06 -17.58 -8.83
CA ILE A 172 12.61 -18.67 -7.95
C ILE A 172 12.23 -18.08 -6.60
N ASN A 173 11.05 -18.44 -6.13
CA ASN A 173 10.54 -18.10 -4.82
C ASN A 173 10.11 -19.38 -4.10
N ASP A 174 10.78 -19.69 -3.00
CA ASP A 174 10.56 -20.88 -2.16
C ASP A 174 10.44 -22.19 -2.96
N GLY A 175 11.38 -22.42 -3.86
CA GLY A 175 11.46 -23.61 -4.71
C GLY A 175 10.57 -23.59 -5.95
N ARG A 176 9.73 -22.57 -6.12
CA ARG A 176 8.84 -22.40 -7.27
C ARG A 176 9.47 -21.51 -8.31
N VAL A 177 9.61 -22.01 -9.52
CA VAL A 177 10.04 -21.21 -10.68
C VAL A 177 8.89 -20.30 -11.11
N LEU A 178 9.15 -18.99 -11.20
CA LEU A 178 8.22 -17.99 -11.69
C LEU A 178 8.46 -17.79 -13.19
N THR A 179 7.77 -18.57 -14.01
CA THR A 179 8.00 -18.65 -15.46
C THR A 179 7.79 -17.31 -16.17
N ASP A 180 6.80 -16.52 -15.71
CA ASP A 180 6.53 -15.21 -16.29
C ASP A 180 7.65 -14.22 -15.99
N ASN A 181 8.20 -14.27 -14.77
CA ASN A 181 9.35 -13.45 -14.38
C ASN A 181 10.61 -13.87 -15.14
N LEU A 182 10.78 -15.18 -15.37
CA LEU A 182 11.91 -15.70 -16.15
C LEU A 182 11.89 -15.12 -17.58
N ARG A 183 10.71 -15.12 -18.23
CA ARG A 183 10.51 -14.50 -19.55
C ARG A 183 10.73 -12.97 -19.50
N GLN A 184 10.22 -12.30 -18.49
CA GLN A 184 10.39 -10.85 -18.31
C GLN A 184 11.86 -10.46 -18.17
N ALA A 185 12.66 -11.30 -17.51
CA ALA A 185 14.10 -11.11 -17.38
C ALA A 185 14.88 -11.49 -18.66
N GLY A 186 14.19 -11.89 -19.75
CA GLY A 186 14.82 -12.34 -20.99
C GLY A 186 15.61 -13.65 -20.82
N ARG A 187 15.21 -14.49 -19.88
CA ARG A 187 15.88 -15.77 -19.56
C ARG A 187 14.93 -16.93 -19.85
N ASP A 188 15.53 -18.11 -20.10
CA ASP A 188 14.81 -19.34 -20.39
C ASP A 188 15.17 -20.45 -19.36
N ASP A 189 14.49 -21.59 -19.47
CA ASP A 189 14.71 -22.72 -18.60
C ASP A 189 16.13 -23.30 -18.73
N ARG A 190 16.77 -23.14 -19.90
CA ARG A 190 18.15 -23.60 -20.13
C ARG A 190 19.12 -22.73 -19.35
N TRP A 191 18.95 -21.43 -19.40
CA TRP A 191 19.74 -20.49 -18.61
C TRP A 191 19.57 -20.78 -17.12
N LEU A 192 18.33 -20.99 -16.67
CA LEU A 192 18.05 -21.30 -15.27
C LEU A 192 18.75 -22.58 -14.81
N ALA A 193 18.69 -23.65 -15.62
CA ALA A 193 19.36 -24.90 -15.30
C ALA A 193 20.90 -24.73 -15.22
N GLN A 194 21.49 -23.96 -16.13
CA GLN A 194 22.93 -23.66 -16.10
C GLN A 194 23.30 -22.84 -14.85
N GLU A 195 22.47 -21.85 -14.49
CA GLU A 195 22.72 -21.02 -13.31
C GLU A 195 22.64 -21.84 -12.02
N LEU A 196 21.63 -22.70 -11.88
CA LEU A 196 21.52 -23.61 -10.73
C LEU A 196 22.74 -24.54 -10.63
N HIS A 197 23.19 -25.09 -11.77
CA HIS A 197 24.37 -25.92 -11.81
C HIS A 197 25.62 -25.14 -11.39
N ARG A 198 25.79 -23.90 -11.85
CA ARG A 198 26.88 -23.00 -11.44
C ARG A 198 26.88 -22.73 -9.94
N GLN A 199 25.73 -22.65 -9.33
CA GLN A 199 25.53 -22.46 -7.89
C GLN A 199 25.65 -23.80 -7.09
N GLY A 200 25.90 -24.94 -7.79
CA GLY A 200 25.99 -26.25 -7.17
C GLY A 200 24.66 -26.76 -6.60
N ILE A 201 23.53 -26.36 -7.22
CA ILE A 201 22.20 -26.74 -6.78
C ILE A 201 21.59 -27.66 -7.84
N ALA A 202 21.14 -28.85 -7.41
CA ALA A 202 20.63 -29.88 -8.32
C ALA A 202 19.17 -29.59 -8.74
N ARG A 203 18.36 -28.99 -7.89
CA ARG A 203 16.92 -28.79 -8.13
C ARG A 203 16.47 -27.41 -7.68
N SER A 204 15.56 -26.80 -8.45
CA SER A 204 14.94 -25.51 -8.10
C SER A 204 14.21 -25.53 -6.74
N GLN A 205 13.73 -26.71 -6.33
CA GLN A 205 13.03 -26.91 -5.05
C GLN A 205 13.93 -26.67 -3.83
N ASP A 206 15.24 -26.77 -3.99
CA ASP A 206 16.24 -26.55 -2.95
C ASP A 206 16.66 -25.07 -2.82
N VAL A 207 16.10 -24.19 -3.68
CA VAL A 207 16.34 -22.74 -3.69
C VAL A 207 15.25 -22.03 -2.93
N PHE A 208 15.64 -21.19 -1.97
CA PHE A 208 14.72 -20.28 -1.30
C PHE A 208 14.43 -19.05 -2.14
N LEU A 209 15.48 -18.39 -2.65
CA LEU A 209 15.41 -17.22 -3.50
C LEU A 209 16.42 -17.32 -4.63
N LEU A 210 16.01 -17.07 -5.85
CA LEU A 210 16.89 -16.73 -6.97
C LEU A 210 16.36 -15.49 -7.66
N SER A 211 17.16 -14.45 -7.72
CA SER A 211 16.83 -13.21 -8.43
C SER A 211 17.97 -12.78 -9.34
N VAL A 212 17.64 -12.02 -10.36
CA VAL A 212 18.57 -11.42 -11.32
C VAL A 212 18.23 -9.95 -11.48
N ASP A 213 19.26 -9.10 -11.50
CA ASP A 213 19.08 -7.68 -11.82
C ASP A 213 19.23 -7.41 -13.33
N GLN A 214 19.09 -6.14 -13.73
CA GLN A 214 19.21 -5.71 -15.12
C GLN A 214 20.66 -5.80 -15.64
N GLN A 215 21.67 -5.81 -14.76
CA GLN A 215 23.08 -6.01 -15.12
C GLN A 215 23.45 -7.50 -15.25
N GLY A 216 22.53 -8.40 -14.88
CA GLY A 216 22.74 -9.85 -14.90
C GLY A 216 23.37 -10.38 -13.62
N ALA A 217 23.53 -9.57 -12.56
CA ALA A 217 23.97 -10.07 -11.27
C ALA A 217 22.90 -10.96 -10.65
N VAL A 218 23.30 -12.13 -10.17
CA VAL A 218 22.41 -13.16 -9.64
C VAL A 218 22.62 -13.29 -8.15
N VAL A 219 21.53 -13.23 -7.39
CA VAL A 219 21.49 -13.57 -5.97
C VAL A 219 20.75 -14.90 -5.83
N CYS A 220 21.43 -15.89 -5.25
CA CYS A 220 20.88 -17.22 -5.02
C CYS A 220 21.04 -17.62 -3.55
N LEU A 221 19.91 -17.89 -2.89
CA LEU A 221 19.85 -18.37 -1.52
C LEU A 221 19.28 -19.79 -1.51
N ARG A 222 19.97 -20.72 -0.88
CA ARG A 222 19.49 -22.11 -0.67
C ARG A 222 18.47 -22.14 0.47
N LYS A 223 17.57 -23.10 0.43
CA LYS A 223 16.74 -23.42 1.61
C LYS A 223 17.63 -23.95 2.73
N GLU A 224 17.35 -23.52 3.94
CA GLU A 224 17.92 -24.14 5.12
C GLU A 224 17.38 -25.56 5.25
N ALA A 225 18.26 -26.50 5.62
CA ALA A 225 17.81 -27.85 5.95
C ALA A 225 16.83 -27.75 7.13
N ALA A 226 15.62 -28.33 6.97
CA ALA A 226 14.69 -28.44 8.08
C ALA A 226 15.40 -29.15 9.25
N ARG A 227 15.54 -28.45 10.34
CA ARG A 227 16.03 -29.01 11.62
C ARG A 227 15.01 -29.91 12.25
#